data_ea216cae90f9b60ca7bf9732ce743f0e
#
_entry.id   ea216cae90f9b60ca7bf9732ce743f0e
#
_cell.length_a   1.000
_cell.length_b   1.000
_cell.length_c   1.000
_cell.angle_alpha   90.00
_cell.angle_beta   90.00
_cell.angle_gamma   90.00
#
_symmetry.space_group_name_H-M   'P 1'
#
loop_
_entity.id
_entity.type
_entity.pdbx_description
1 polymer ?
#
loop_
_entity_poly.entity_id
_entity_poly.type
_entity_poly.pdbx_seq_one_letter_code
_entity_poly.pdbx_strand_id
1 'polypeptide(L)'
;LYKIVNDKPLVRPAWYFDIDVQGEGIVDTTIHLVDIIQWMMFPGAPIDYEKDIELNEARRWATGVPLDKFAKITGTHQFPQAVHEYVKDDILNYFCNGELIYHIKGVPVHLREIWNLDEPPGGGDTLRSLMKGTRSDLMIRQLPEQGFKSDLLILPGKNRSQVERAVQDCLRKWSDRYPGLSATPEKNALLIKIPDHLRTTHEQHFYQVRDAFLEHLDTGTEPAEHRACTIAKYTLLAEARKKALSAPFEMLH
;
A
#
# COMPACT_ATOMS: atom_id res chain seq x y z
N LEU A 1 7.16 -8.73 -9.80
CA LEU A 1 8.55 -9.05 -9.45
C LEU A 1 9.53 -8.62 -10.53
N TYR A 2 9.29 -9.05 -11.78
CA TYR A 2 10.03 -8.56 -12.95
C TYR A 2 9.42 -7.24 -13.42
N LYS A 3 10.24 -6.19 -13.49
CA LYS A 3 9.80 -4.82 -13.80
C LYS A 3 10.80 -4.12 -14.72
N ILE A 4 10.30 -3.31 -15.64
CA ILE A 4 11.12 -2.43 -16.49
C ILE A 4 11.07 -1.01 -15.90
N VAL A 5 12.21 -0.42 -15.62
CA VAL A 5 12.34 0.95 -15.11
C VAL A 5 13.29 1.72 -16.02
N ASN A 6 12.83 2.83 -16.60
CA ASN A 6 13.61 3.63 -17.56
C ASN A 6 14.18 2.77 -18.71
N ASP A 7 13.33 1.95 -19.33
CA ASP A 7 13.64 1.05 -20.44
C ASP A 7 14.69 -0.03 -20.13
N LYS A 8 14.98 -0.28 -18.85
CA LYS A 8 15.91 -1.32 -18.41
C LYS A 8 15.25 -2.24 -17.39
N PRO A 9 15.54 -3.55 -17.42
CA PRO A 9 15.11 -4.46 -16.38
C PRO A 9 15.65 -4.00 -15.02
N LEU A 10 14.76 -3.94 -14.02
CA LEU A 10 15.16 -3.72 -12.64
C LEU A 10 15.83 -5.00 -12.13
N VAL A 11 17.15 -4.94 -11.93
CA VAL A 11 17.91 -6.04 -11.35
C VAL A 11 17.81 -5.99 -9.84
N ARG A 12 17.36 -7.08 -9.24
CA ARG A 12 17.30 -7.27 -7.77
C ARG A 12 18.43 -8.19 -7.35
N PRO A 13 19.08 -7.96 -6.21
CA PRO A 13 20.06 -8.93 -5.68
C PRO A 13 19.35 -10.25 -5.33
N ALA A 14 20.06 -11.38 -5.42
CA ALA A 14 19.46 -12.68 -5.17
C ALA A 14 18.90 -12.84 -3.74
N TRP A 15 19.51 -12.20 -2.74
CA TRP A 15 19.02 -12.18 -1.36
C TRP A 15 17.64 -11.51 -1.19
N TYR A 16 17.18 -10.71 -2.15
CA TYR A 16 15.84 -10.12 -2.14
C TYR A 16 14.73 -11.19 -2.08
N PHE A 17 15.02 -12.40 -2.56
CA PHE A 17 14.08 -13.52 -2.56
C PHE A 17 14.16 -14.37 -1.29
N ASP A 18 15.08 -14.07 -0.39
CA ASP A 18 15.17 -14.67 0.92
C ASP A 18 14.24 -13.95 1.89
N ILE A 19 13.14 -14.61 2.27
CA ILE A 19 12.11 -14.02 3.13
C ILE A 19 12.57 -13.79 4.56
N ASP A 20 13.64 -14.43 5.00
CA ASP A 20 14.23 -14.18 6.31
C ASP A 20 15.12 -12.91 6.33
N VAL A 21 15.55 -12.46 5.15
CA VAL A 21 16.35 -11.23 4.98
C VAL A 21 15.47 -10.07 4.54
N GLN A 22 14.67 -10.25 3.47
CA GLN A 22 13.82 -9.19 2.90
C GLN A 22 12.50 -9.03 3.65
N GLY A 23 12.00 -10.08 4.23
CA GLY A 23 10.64 -10.18 4.76
C GLY A 23 9.66 -10.76 3.74
N GLU A 24 8.51 -11.14 4.26
CA GLU A 24 7.39 -11.60 3.42
C GLU A 24 6.51 -10.42 2.99
N GLY A 25 5.77 -10.56 1.90
CA GLY A 25 4.86 -9.51 1.43
C GLY A 25 3.88 -9.02 2.48
N ILE A 26 3.40 -9.93 3.34
CA ILE A 26 2.51 -9.58 4.46
C ILE A 26 3.12 -8.59 5.46
N VAL A 27 4.44 -8.42 5.50
CA VAL A 27 5.13 -7.48 6.41
C VAL A 27 5.93 -6.41 5.68
N ASP A 28 6.44 -6.69 4.48
CA ASP A 28 7.29 -5.78 3.71
C ASP A 28 6.47 -4.59 3.17
N THR A 29 5.78 -4.77 2.07
CA THR A 29 5.07 -3.66 1.42
C THR A 29 3.68 -3.39 2.00
N THR A 30 3.05 -4.38 2.62
CA THR A 30 1.80 -4.24 3.39
C THR A 30 1.91 -3.17 4.50
N ILE A 31 3.12 -2.92 5.02
CA ILE A 31 3.35 -1.87 6.02
C ILE A 31 2.92 -0.49 5.52
N HIS A 32 3.15 -0.19 4.25
CA HIS A 32 2.75 1.10 3.65
C HIS A 32 1.23 1.24 3.60
N LEU A 33 0.50 0.16 3.33
CA LEU A 33 -0.95 0.17 3.26
C LEU A 33 -1.57 0.35 4.65
N VAL A 34 -1.03 -0.29 5.68
CA VAL A 34 -1.45 -0.09 7.07
C VAL A 34 -1.21 1.35 7.51
N ASP A 35 -0.04 1.91 7.18
CA ASP A 35 0.32 3.28 7.50
C ASP A 35 -0.63 4.30 6.85
N ILE A 36 -0.89 4.12 5.55
CA ILE A 36 -1.84 4.97 4.81
C ILE A 36 -3.26 4.89 5.42
N ILE A 37 -3.72 3.71 5.85
CA ILE A 37 -5.03 3.55 6.48
C ILE A 37 -5.07 4.30 7.82
N GLN A 38 -4.05 4.16 8.67
CA GLN A 38 -3.96 4.89 9.94
C GLN A 38 -4.00 6.40 9.68
N TRP A 39 -3.18 6.88 8.77
CA TRP A 39 -3.07 8.30 8.45
C TRP A 39 -4.33 8.89 7.82
N MET A 40 -4.99 8.19 6.89
CA MET A 40 -6.19 8.68 6.22
C MET A 40 -7.44 8.62 7.09
N MET A 41 -7.59 7.55 7.90
CA MET A 41 -8.79 7.34 8.69
C MET A 41 -8.76 8.04 10.04
N PHE A 42 -7.57 8.23 10.61
CA PHE A 42 -7.37 8.76 11.96
C PHE A 42 -6.26 9.81 12.02
N PRO A 43 -6.33 10.88 11.19
CA PRO A 43 -5.25 11.87 11.10
C PRO A 43 -5.02 12.56 12.46
N GLY A 44 -3.75 12.56 12.92
CA GLY A 44 -3.34 13.17 14.17
C GLY A 44 -3.80 12.43 15.43
N ALA A 45 -4.37 11.23 15.30
CA ALA A 45 -4.81 10.43 16.44
C ALA A 45 -3.83 9.29 16.73
N PRO A 46 -3.35 9.12 17.96
CA PRO A 46 -2.53 7.97 18.32
C PRO A 46 -3.35 6.67 18.21
N ILE A 47 -2.72 5.62 17.77
CA ILE A 47 -3.27 4.27 17.69
C ILE A 47 -2.54 3.38 18.70
N ASP A 48 -3.29 2.80 19.62
CA ASP A 48 -2.81 1.84 20.60
C ASP A 48 -3.21 0.43 20.12
N TYR A 49 -2.21 -0.44 19.88
CA TYR A 49 -2.49 -1.77 19.34
C TYR A 49 -3.48 -2.57 20.21
N GLU A 50 -3.25 -2.59 21.52
CA GLU A 50 -4.03 -3.42 22.44
C GLU A 50 -5.48 -2.95 22.60
N LYS A 51 -5.75 -1.66 22.38
CA LYS A 51 -7.09 -1.06 22.58
C LYS A 51 -7.84 -0.83 21.29
N ASP A 52 -7.10 -0.47 20.24
CA ASP A 52 -7.69 0.08 19.03
C ASP A 52 -7.68 -0.91 17.87
N ILE A 53 -6.89 -2.00 17.94
CA ILE A 53 -6.75 -2.96 16.84
C ILE A 53 -7.21 -4.36 17.27
N GLU A 54 -8.05 -4.96 16.43
CA GLU A 54 -8.47 -6.35 16.55
C GLU A 54 -8.14 -7.09 15.26
N LEU A 55 -7.13 -7.96 15.27
CA LEU A 55 -6.75 -8.79 14.12
C LEU A 55 -7.67 -10.01 14.00
N ASN A 56 -8.52 -10.04 12.98
CA ASN A 56 -9.47 -11.11 12.73
C ASN A 56 -8.83 -12.24 11.90
N GLU A 57 -8.33 -11.92 10.71
CA GLU A 57 -7.73 -12.90 9.79
C GLU A 57 -6.43 -12.37 9.20
N ALA A 58 -5.51 -13.28 8.91
CA ALA A 58 -4.32 -13.01 8.14
C ALA A 58 -3.99 -14.23 7.28
N ARG A 59 -3.62 -14.00 6.03
CA ARG A 59 -3.23 -15.04 5.07
C ARG A 59 -1.99 -14.59 4.31
N ARG A 60 -1.18 -15.57 3.92
CA ARG A 60 -0.02 -15.37 3.04
C ARG A 60 0.01 -16.44 1.96
N TRP A 61 0.52 -16.11 0.81
CA TRP A 61 0.72 -17.06 -0.26
C TRP A 61 1.89 -16.66 -1.15
N ALA A 62 2.39 -17.63 -1.90
CA ALA A 62 3.56 -17.44 -2.74
C ALA A 62 3.16 -17.06 -4.17
N THR A 63 4.06 -16.32 -4.85
CA THR A 63 4.14 -16.25 -6.29
C THR A 63 5.25 -17.19 -6.75
N GLY A 64 4.93 -18.09 -7.70
CA GLY A 64 5.92 -19.00 -8.28
C GLY A 64 6.90 -18.25 -9.18
N VAL A 65 8.18 -18.38 -8.91
CA VAL A 65 9.27 -17.77 -9.71
C VAL A 65 10.09 -18.87 -10.36
N PRO A 66 9.87 -19.17 -11.66
CA PRO A 66 10.69 -20.13 -12.39
C PRO A 66 12.15 -19.68 -12.47
N LEU A 67 13.09 -20.65 -12.55
CA LEU A 67 14.53 -20.37 -12.55
C LEU A 67 14.96 -19.40 -13.68
N ASP A 68 14.37 -19.52 -14.86
CA ASP A 68 14.66 -18.61 -15.97
C ASP A 68 14.22 -17.17 -15.70
N LYS A 69 13.09 -16.97 -15.00
CA LYS A 69 12.63 -15.65 -14.55
C LYS A 69 13.49 -15.13 -13.41
N PHE A 70 13.83 -15.99 -12.45
CA PHE A 70 14.75 -15.63 -11.38
C PHE A 70 16.09 -15.11 -11.94
N ALA A 71 16.64 -15.81 -12.94
CA ALA A 71 17.86 -15.40 -13.61
C ALA A 71 17.73 -14.03 -14.32
N LYS A 72 16.59 -13.76 -14.95
CA LYS A 72 16.33 -12.44 -15.57
C LYS A 72 16.23 -11.32 -14.56
N ILE A 73 15.68 -11.61 -13.36
CA ILE A 73 15.49 -10.60 -12.30
C ILE A 73 16.81 -10.35 -11.54
N THR A 74 17.61 -11.41 -11.30
CA THR A 74 18.75 -11.32 -10.39
C THR A 74 20.12 -11.34 -11.09
N GLY A 75 20.17 -11.79 -12.34
CA GLY A 75 21.42 -12.10 -13.02
C GLY A 75 22.09 -13.40 -12.53
N THR A 76 21.42 -14.19 -11.66
CA THR A 76 21.96 -15.42 -11.06
C THR A 76 21.21 -16.63 -11.61
N HIS A 77 21.95 -17.61 -12.18
CA HIS A 77 21.38 -18.77 -12.88
C HIS A 77 21.13 -19.99 -11.97
N GLN A 78 21.14 -19.81 -10.66
CA GLN A 78 20.81 -20.83 -9.67
C GLN A 78 20.16 -20.18 -8.46
N PHE A 79 19.28 -20.91 -7.79
CA PHE A 79 18.71 -20.43 -6.54
C PHE A 79 19.77 -20.47 -5.42
N PRO A 80 19.86 -19.41 -4.58
CA PRO A 80 20.70 -19.43 -3.39
C PRO A 80 20.29 -20.54 -2.42
N GLN A 81 21.25 -21.11 -1.69
CA GLN A 81 20.98 -22.19 -0.72
C GLN A 81 19.92 -21.78 0.33
N ALA A 82 19.89 -20.52 0.72
CA ALA A 82 18.94 -19.99 1.71
C ALA A 82 17.46 -20.15 1.31
N VAL A 83 17.16 -20.24 0.02
CA VAL A 83 15.77 -20.36 -0.47
C VAL A 83 15.40 -21.77 -0.94
N HIS A 84 16.30 -22.75 -0.83
CA HIS A 84 16.08 -24.11 -1.35
C HIS A 84 14.88 -24.81 -0.75
N GLU A 85 14.53 -24.53 0.50
CA GLU A 85 13.35 -25.13 1.15
C GLU A 85 12.02 -24.69 0.49
N TYR A 86 12.02 -23.55 -0.20
CA TYR A 86 10.87 -23.01 -0.94
C TYR A 86 10.88 -23.37 -2.42
N VAL A 87 11.91 -24.08 -2.91
CA VAL A 87 12.03 -24.49 -4.32
C VAL A 87 11.40 -25.86 -4.52
N LYS A 88 10.52 -25.96 -5.52
CA LYS A 88 9.93 -27.21 -5.97
C LYS A 88 9.83 -27.18 -7.50
N ASP A 89 10.29 -28.25 -8.16
CA ASP A 89 10.24 -28.42 -9.63
C ASP A 89 10.81 -27.19 -10.39
N ASP A 90 12.00 -26.71 -9.95
CA ASP A 90 12.68 -25.51 -10.47
C ASP A 90 11.86 -24.21 -10.38
N ILE A 91 10.89 -24.16 -9.47
CA ILE A 91 10.09 -22.99 -9.17
C ILE A 91 10.30 -22.60 -7.70
N LEU A 92 10.74 -21.37 -7.46
CA LEU A 92 10.79 -20.78 -6.11
C LEU A 92 9.41 -20.24 -5.73
N ASN A 93 8.84 -20.76 -4.65
CA ASN A 93 7.62 -20.25 -4.03
C ASN A 93 7.96 -19.03 -3.16
N TYR A 94 7.97 -17.86 -3.75
CA TYR A 94 8.30 -16.61 -3.04
C TYR A 94 7.05 -16.02 -2.35
N PHE A 95 7.05 -15.99 -1.01
CA PHE A 95 5.93 -15.51 -0.20
C PHE A 95 5.82 -13.99 -0.17
N CYS A 96 5.47 -13.40 -1.29
CA CYS A 96 5.37 -11.95 -1.47
C CYS A 96 3.93 -11.40 -1.43
N ASN A 97 2.94 -12.24 -1.13
CA ASN A 97 1.54 -11.82 -1.09
C ASN A 97 0.97 -11.94 0.33
N GLY A 98 0.04 -11.03 0.65
CA GLY A 98 -0.60 -11.00 1.95
C GLY A 98 -2.02 -10.47 1.94
N GLU A 99 -2.82 -10.90 2.90
CA GLU A 99 -4.17 -10.44 3.16
C GLU A 99 -4.40 -10.30 4.66
N LEU A 100 -4.94 -9.18 5.07
CA LEU A 100 -5.31 -8.88 6.45
C LEU A 100 -6.77 -8.44 6.53
N ILE A 101 -7.49 -9.00 7.50
CA ILE A 101 -8.81 -8.53 7.93
C ILE A 101 -8.71 -8.16 9.40
N TYR A 102 -8.94 -6.91 9.72
CA TYR A 102 -8.85 -6.42 11.09
C TYR A 102 -9.81 -5.25 11.33
N HIS A 103 -9.99 -4.88 12.59
CA HIS A 103 -10.67 -3.63 12.96
C HIS A 103 -9.64 -2.65 13.53
N ILE A 104 -9.83 -1.37 13.24
CA ILE A 104 -9.08 -0.27 13.84
C ILE A 104 -10.07 0.76 14.38
N LYS A 105 -10.07 0.99 15.71
CA LYS A 105 -11.07 1.83 16.40
C LYS A 105 -12.51 1.48 16.01
N GLY A 106 -12.79 0.18 15.88
CA GLY A 106 -14.11 -0.35 15.49
C GLY A 106 -14.44 -0.24 13.97
N VAL A 107 -13.56 0.33 13.16
CA VAL A 107 -13.75 0.38 11.71
C VAL A 107 -13.15 -0.87 11.07
N PRO A 108 -13.95 -1.68 10.32
CA PRO A 108 -13.45 -2.85 9.64
C PRO A 108 -12.55 -2.47 8.46
N VAL A 109 -11.44 -3.18 8.35
CA VAL A 109 -10.45 -3.04 7.28
C VAL A 109 -10.21 -4.39 6.64
N HIS A 110 -10.23 -4.42 5.31
CA HIS A 110 -9.78 -5.52 4.48
C HIS A 110 -8.67 -5.01 3.56
N LEU A 111 -7.49 -5.56 3.73
CA LEU A 111 -6.29 -5.19 3.00
C LEU A 111 -5.74 -6.42 2.29
N ARG A 112 -5.38 -6.27 1.03
CA ARG A 112 -4.78 -7.33 0.22
C ARG A 112 -3.68 -6.77 -0.66
N GLU A 113 -2.55 -7.46 -0.69
CA GLU A 113 -1.40 -7.15 -1.53
C GLU A 113 -1.02 -8.36 -2.38
N ILE A 114 -0.79 -8.13 -3.66
CA ILE A 114 -0.46 -9.16 -4.63
C ILE A 114 0.74 -8.71 -5.47
N TRP A 115 1.77 -9.54 -5.49
CA TRP A 115 2.93 -9.39 -6.34
C TRP A 115 2.87 -10.39 -7.50
N ASN A 116 2.55 -9.91 -8.67
CA ASN A 116 2.60 -10.71 -9.89
C ASN A 116 4.06 -10.96 -10.32
N LEU A 117 4.29 -12.03 -11.06
CA LEU A 117 5.61 -12.36 -11.60
C LEU A 117 6.09 -11.29 -12.57
N ASP A 118 5.24 -10.90 -13.51
CA ASP A 118 5.48 -9.85 -14.50
C ASP A 118 4.59 -8.63 -14.23
N GLU A 119 5.11 -7.44 -14.50
CA GLU A 119 4.31 -6.22 -14.44
C GLU A 119 3.24 -6.19 -15.54
N PRO A 120 2.13 -5.46 -15.33
CA PRO A 120 1.12 -5.28 -16.37
C PRO A 120 1.68 -4.48 -17.56
N PRO A 121 1.09 -4.62 -18.75
CA PRO A 121 1.46 -3.82 -19.92
C PRO A 121 1.42 -2.31 -19.62
N GLY A 122 2.50 -1.61 -19.97
CA GLY A 122 2.68 -0.19 -19.68
C GLY A 122 3.38 0.10 -18.35
N GLY A 123 3.70 -0.94 -17.59
CA GLY A 123 4.39 -0.83 -16.30
C GLY A 123 3.51 -0.22 -15.20
N GLY A 124 4.04 -0.16 -13.99
CA GLY A 124 3.41 0.53 -12.86
C GLY A 124 2.60 -0.38 -11.93
N ASP A 125 2.45 0.10 -10.71
CA ASP A 125 1.71 -0.59 -9.68
C ASP A 125 0.23 -0.18 -9.72
N THR A 126 -0.65 -1.13 -9.44
CA THR A 126 -2.09 -0.87 -9.37
C THR A 126 -2.53 -0.69 -7.92
N LEU A 127 -3.47 0.24 -7.70
CA LEU A 127 -4.06 0.47 -6.39
C LEU A 127 -5.58 0.65 -6.53
N ARG A 128 -6.32 0.00 -5.64
CA ARG A 128 -7.73 0.29 -5.40
C ARG A 128 -7.95 0.41 -3.90
N SER A 129 -8.50 1.53 -3.48
CA SER A 129 -8.90 1.75 -2.10
C SER A 129 -10.32 2.28 -2.07
N LEU A 130 -11.16 1.73 -1.19
CA LEU A 130 -12.54 2.17 -1.00
C LEU A 130 -12.78 2.40 0.50
N MET A 131 -13.03 3.64 0.86
CA MET A 131 -13.43 4.04 2.21
C MET A 131 -14.93 4.34 2.22
N LYS A 132 -15.69 3.50 2.91
CA LYS A 132 -17.14 3.63 3.01
C LYS A 132 -17.52 4.65 4.09
N GLY A 133 -18.26 5.67 3.70
CA GLY A 133 -18.76 6.70 4.59
C GLY A 133 -20.29 6.69 4.70
N THR A 134 -20.82 7.45 5.64
CA THR A 134 -22.27 7.51 5.89
C THR A 134 -23.04 8.32 4.83
N ARG A 135 -22.39 9.21 4.09
CA ARG A 135 -23.01 10.08 3.08
C ARG A 135 -22.42 9.88 1.68
N SER A 136 -21.16 9.50 1.60
CA SER A 136 -20.44 9.21 0.37
C SER A 136 -19.30 8.27 0.65
N ASP A 137 -18.90 7.51 -0.36
CA ASP A 137 -17.67 6.74 -0.30
C ASP A 137 -16.53 7.51 -0.97
N LEU A 138 -15.30 7.27 -0.53
CA LEU A 138 -14.09 7.76 -1.18
C LEU A 138 -13.39 6.59 -1.85
N MET A 139 -13.02 6.75 -3.11
CA MET A 139 -12.29 5.74 -3.87
C MET A 139 -11.00 6.34 -4.42
N ILE A 140 -9.89 5.65 -4.17
CA ILE A 140 -8.63 5.88 -4.88
C ILE A 140 -8.46 4.74 -5.88
N ARG A 141 -8.19 5.07 -7.14
CA ARG A 141 -7.84 4.10 -8.16
C ARG A 141 -6.57 4.54 -8.89
N GLN A 142 -5.69 3.60 -9.12
CA GLN A 142 -4.47 3.75 -9.90
C GLN A 142 -4.36 2.51 -10.79
N LEU A 143 -4.74 2.61 -12.04
CA LEU A 143 -4.91 1.49 -12.96
C LEU A 143 -4.27 1.84 -14.31
N PRO A 144 -4.07 0.87 -15.21
CA PRO A 144 -3.54 1.13 -16.56
C PRO A 144 -4.33 2.20 -17.33
N GLU A 145 -5.66 2.23 -17.17
CA GLU A 145 -6.55 3.19 -17.86
C GLU A 145 -6.30 4.64 -17.42
N GLN A 146 -5.70 4.85 -16.25
CA GLN A 146 -5.27 6.16 -15.76
C GLN A 146 -3.77 6.41 -16.02
N GLY A 147 -3.10 5.55 -16.80
CA GLY A 147 -1.65 5.60 -16.96
C GLY A 147 -0.91 5.45 -15.63
N PHE A 148 -1.45 4.63 -14.71
CA PHE A 148 -0.95 4.41 -13.35
C PHE A 148 -0.84 5.69 -12.49
N LYS A 149 -1.59 6.75 -12.82
CA LYS A 149 -1.76 7.93 -11.97
C LYS A 149 -2.95 7.72 -11.05
N SER A 150 -2.80 8.08 -9.77
CA SER A 150 -3.88 7.95 -8.79
C SER A 150 -4.99 8.98 -9.06
N ASP A 151 -6.22 8.50 -9.19
CA ASP A 151 -7.45 9.29 -9.19
C ASP A 151 -8.13 9.21 -7.83
N LEU A 152 -8.68 10.33 -7.37
CA LEU A 152 -9.57 10.38 -6.21
C LEU A 152 -11.00 10.63 -6.68
N LEU A 153 -11.88 9.70 -6.34
CA LEU A 153 -13.31 9.77 -6.64
C LEU A 153 -14.12 9.87 -5.35
N ILE A 154 -15.15 10.69 -5.40
CA ILE A 154 -16.17 10.75 -4.37
C ILE A 154 -17.43 10.14 -4.97
N LEU A 155 -17.92 9.05 -4.36
CA LEU A 155 -19.14 8.38 -4.77
C LEU A 155 -20.29 8.84 -3.87
N PRO A 156 -21.17 9.74 -4.34
CA PRO A 156 -22.27 10.23 -3.54
C PRO A 156 -23.25 9.12 -3.18
N GLY A 157 -23.70 9.12 -1.94
CA GLY A 157 -24.83 8.29 -1.51
C GLY A 157 -26.17 8.86 -1.99
N LYS A 158 -27.20 8.68 -1.18
CA LYS A 158 -28.60 9.06 -1.54
C LYS A 158 -28.79 10.56 -1.87
N ASN A 159 -28.02 11.46 -1.27
CA ASN A 159 -28.16 12.90 -1.47
C ASN A 159 -26.94 13.48 -2.21
N ARG A 160 -26.92 13.27 -3.53
CA ARG A 160 -25.83 13.73 -4.41
C ARG A 160 -25.60 15.24 -4.30
N SER A 161 -26.65 16.05 -4.35
CA SER A 161 -26.52 17.52 -4.31
C SER A 161 -25.91 18.04 -3.01
N GLN A 162 -26.15 17.36 -1.88
CA GLN A 162 -25.52 17.72 -0.61
C GLN A 162 -24.02 17.41 -0.63
N VAL A 163 -23.65 16.25 -1.18
CA VAL A 163 -22.24 15.85 -1.33
C VAL A 163 -21.51 16.79 -2.26
N GLU A 164 -22.10 17.13 -3.41
CA GLU A 164 -21.52 18.09 -4.36
C GLU A 164 -21.26 19.46 -3.71
N ARG A 165 -22.22 20.01 -2.96
CA ARG A 165 -22.01 21.24 -2.20
C ARG A 165 -20.86 21.12 -1.20
N ALA A 166 -20.83 20.05 -0.42
CA ALA A 166 -19.77 19.82 0.56
C ALA A 166 -18.38 19.72 -0.10
N VAL A 167 -18.28 19.08 -1.26
CA VAL A 167 -17.04 19.03 -2.05
C VAL A 167 -16.62 20.42 -2.50
N GLN A 168 -17.54 21.23 -3.02
CA GLN A 168 -17.22 22.60 -3.45
C GLN A 168 -16.77 23.47 -2.26
N ASP A 169 -17.39 23.28 -1.07
CA ASP A 169 -16.98 23.99 0.14
C ASP A 169 -15.57 23.60 0.57
N CYS A 170 -15.23 22.30 0.53
CA CYS A 170 -13.88 21.82 0.80
C CYS A 170 -12.86 22.38 -0.20
N LEU A 171 -13.16 22.36 -1.51
CA LEU A 171 -12.27 22.88 -2.54
C LEU A 171 -11.98 24.38 -2.34
N ARG A 172 -13.02 25.18 -2.01
CA ARG A 172 -12.82 26.59 -1.68
C ARG A 172 -11.94 26.78 -0.44
N LYS A 173 -12.19 26.00 0.61
CA LYS A 173 -11.41 26.08 1.87
C LYS A 173 -9.95 25.72 1.67
N TRP A 174 -9.65 24.86 0.69
CA TRP A 174 -8.29 24.35 0.44
C TRP A 174 -7.59 25.05 -0.73
N SER A 175 -8.23 26.05 -1.37
CA SER A 175 -7.71 26.72 -2.57
C SER A 175 -6.30 27.29 -2.40
N ASP A 176 -6.00 27.85 -1.22
CA ASP A 176 -4.68 28.44 -0.94
C ASP A 176 -3.61 27.38 -0.70
N ARG A 177 -3.99 26.27 -0.05
CA ARG A 177 -3.07 25.19 0.25
C ARG A 177 -2.82 24.27 -0.96
N TYR A 178 -3.85 24.06 -1.78
CA TYR A 178 -3.82 23.17 -2.94
C TYR A 178 -4.41 23.89 -4.16
N PRO A 179 -3.68 24.86 -4.72
CA PRO A 179 -4.19 25.66 -5.83
C PRO A 179 -4.47 24.81 -7.07
N GLY A 180 -5.62 25.05 -7.69
CA GLY A 180 -6.02 24.37 -8.92
C GLY A 180 -6.77 23.06 -8.73
N LEU A 181 -6.99 22.59 -7.47
CA LEU A 181 -7.91 21.47 -7.22
C LEU A 181 -9.31 21.82 -7.71
N SER A 182 -9.94 20.87 -8.39
CA SER A 182 -11.32 21.00 -8.87
C SER A 182 -12.04 19.65 -8.85
N ALA A 183 -13.35 19.67 -9.00
CA ALA A 183 -14.15 18.46 -9.12
C ALA A 183 -14.94 18.47 -10.42
N THR A 184 -14.96 17.34 -11.13
CA THR A 184 -15.75 17.14 -12.34
C THR A 184 -16.70 15.94 -12.16
N PRO A 185 -17.95 16.04 -12.65
CA PRO A 185 -18.86 14.89 -12.66
C PRO A 185 -18.31 13.76 -13.54
N GLU A 186 -18.38 12.53 -13.02
CA GLU A 186 -18.07 11.29 -13.73
C GLU A 186 -19.17 10.25 -13.42
N LYS A 187 -20.03 9.90 -14.40
CA LYS A 187 -21.15 8.96 -14.19
C LYS A 187 -21.80 9.07 -12.79
N ASN A 188 -21.43 8.15 -11.90
CA ASN A 188 -21.96 8.07 -10.53
C ASN A 188 -21.00 8.64 -9.47
N ALA A 189 -19.97 9.38 -9.85
CA ALA A 189 -18.94 9.92 -8.97
C ALA A 189 -18.65 11.40 -9.27
N LEU A 190 -17.84 12.00 -8.41
CA LEU A 190 -17.13 13.25 -8.65
C LEU A 190 -15.63 12.92 -8.69
N LEU A 191 -14.99 13.16 -9.82
CA LEU A 191 -13.54 13.04 -9.95
C LEU A 191 -12.88 14.32 -9.45
N ILE A 192 -12.01 14.19 -8.45
CA ILE A 192 -11.16 15.31 -8.00
C ILE A 192 -9.97 15.43 -8.93
N LYS A 193 -9.91 16.52 -9.67
CA LYS A 193 -8.79 16.86 -10.55
C LYS A 193 -7.63 17.38 -9.72
N ILE A 194 -6.54 16.63 -9.70
CA ILE A 194 -5.30 16.97 -8.99
C ILE A 194 -4.30 17.48 -10.04
N PRO A 195 -3.93 18.76 -10.04
CA PRO A 195 -2.92 19.31 -10.95
C PRO A 195 -1.57 18.61 -10.81
N ASP A 196 -0.81 18.51 -11.91
CA ASP A 196 0.48 17.81 -11.90
C ASP A 196 1.51 18.44 -10.93
N HIS A 197 1.46 19.76 -10.71
CA HIS A 197 2.34 20.43 -9.75
C HIS A 197 2.07 20.06 -8.27
N LEU A 198 0.92 19.47 -7.96
CA LEU A 198 0.59 18.94 -6.64
C LEU A 198 0.95 17.45 -6.50
N ARG A 199 1.38 16.81 -7.57
CA ARG A 199 1.80 15.41 -7.56
C ARG A 199 3.28 15.34 -7.26
N THR A 200 3.67 14.46 -6.36
CA THR A 200 5.06 14.23 -5.98
C THR A 200 5.55 12.91 -6.55
N THR A 201 6.85 12.83 -6.85
CA THR A 201 7.50 11.59 -7.26
C THR A 201 7.89 10.75 -6.04
N HIS A 202 8.20 9.48 -6.29
CA HIS A 202 8.69 8.57 -5.25
C HIS A 202 9.93 9.13 -4.54
N GLU A 203 10.87 9.71 -5.28
CA GLU A 203 12.09 10.30 -4.72
C GLU A 203 11.76 11.53 -3.84
N GLN A 204 10.79 12.34 -4.25
CA GLN A 204 10.35 13.49 -3.45
C GLN A 204 9.74 13.06 -2.11
N HIS A 205 9.06 11.90 -2.03
CA HIS A 205 8.56 11.38 -0.77
C HIS A 205 9.69 11.09 0.22
N PHE A 206 10.81 10.51 -0.25
CA PHE A 206 11.97 10.29 0.63
C PHE A 206 12.59 11.59 1.14
N TYR A 207 12.65 12.63 0.29
CA TYR A 207 13.10 13.95 0.75
C TYR A 207 12.19 14.51 1.84
N GLN A 208 10.86 14.40 1.69
CA GLN A 208 9.91 14.86 2.69
C GLN A 208 10.07 14.11 4.02
N VAL A 209 10.24 12.78 4.00
CA VAL A 209 10.49 11.98 5.20
C VAL A 209 11.80 12.37 5.87
N ARG A 210 12.88 12.54 5.10
CA ARG A 210 14.17 13.01 5.62
C ARG A 210 14.04 14.38 6.28
N ASP A 211 13.40 15.33 5.59
CA ASP A 211 13.28 16.69 6.09
C ASP A 211 12.45 16.76 7.38
N ALA A 212 11.35 16.00 7.46
CA ALA A 212 10.57 15.87 8.68
C ALA A 212 11.39 15.24 9.83
N PHE A 213 12.21 14.22 9.53
CA PHE A 213 13.09 13.61 10.52
C PHE A 213 14.14 14.61 11.05
N LEU A 214 14.77 15.37 10.15
CA LEU A 214 15.75 16.39 10.56
C LEU A 214 15.10 17.50 11.39
N GLU A 215 13.90 17.94 11.03
CA GLU A 215 13.13 18.92 11.81
C GLU A 215 12.84 18.41 13.23
N HIS A 216 12.43 17.14 13.36
CA HIS A 216 12.22 16.52 14.68
C HIS A 216 13.52 16.44 15.50
N LEU A 217 14.66 16.17 14.87
CA LEU A 217 15.96 16.19 15.55
C LEU A 217 16.33 17.60 16.04
N ASP A 218 16.16 18.60 15.19
CA ASP A 218 16.52 19.99 15.50
C ASP A 218 15.63 20.59 16.60
N THR A 219 14.34 20.26 16.57
CA THR A 219 13.36 20.78 17.54
C THR A 219 13.26 19.94 18.81
N GLY A 220 13.78 18.71 18.80
CA GLY A 220 13.62 17.74 19.88
C GLY A 220 12.17 17.31 20.10
N THR A 221 11.29 17.52 19.11
CA THR A 221 9.84 17.23 19.19
C THR A 221 9.47 16.17 18.16
N GLU A 222 8.78 15.14 18.62
CA GLU A 222 8.11 14.15 17.76
C GLU A 222 6.64 14.16 18.09
N PRO A 223 5.73 14.21 17.09
CA PRO A 223 4.30 14.04 17.35
C PRO A 223 4.02 12.72 18.08
N ALA A 224 3.30 12.79 19.20
CA ALA A 224 3.06 11.63 20.06
C ALA A 224 2.36 10.47 19.30
N GLU A 225 1.52 10.81 18.32
CA GLU A 225 0.85 9.86 17.46
C GLU A 225 1.82 9.09 16.55
N HIS A 226 2.94 9.66 16.11
CA HIS A 226 3.90 8.98 15.23
C HIS A 226 4.45 7.72 15.88
N ARG A 227 4.90 7.81 17.12
CA ARG A 227 5.43 6.67 17.86
C ARG A 227 4.36 5.62 18.10
N ALA A 228 3.16 6.03 18.54
CA ALA A 228 2.06 5.11 18.81
C ALA A 228 1.63 4.38 17.52
N CYS A 229 1.41 5.12 16.43
CA CYS A 229 1.04 4.54 15.13
C CYS A 229 2.11 3.60 14.59
N THR A 230 3.39 3.94 14.75
CA THR A 230 4.51 3.09 14.33
C THR A 230 4.52 1.77 15.09
N ILE A 231 4.41 1.80 16.43
CA ILE A 231 4.36 0.60 17.25
C ILE A 231 3.14 -0.25 16.88
N ALA A 232 1.96 0.36 16.78
CA ALA A 232 0.73 -0.34 16.43
C ALA A 232 0.82 -1.03 15.05
N LYS A 233 1.38 -0.35 14.06
CA LYS A 233 1.61 -0.87 12.71
C LYS A 233 2.52 -2.10 12.71
N TYR A 234 3.69 -2.01 13.33
CA TYR A 234 4.63 -3.11 13.37
C TYR A 234 4.11 -4.29 14.19
N THR A 235 3.41 -4.04 15.30
CA THR A 235 2.79 -5.09 16.11
C THR A 235 1.70 -5.81 15.32
N LEU A 236 0.82 -5.08 14.63
CA LEU A 236 -0.21 -5.67 13.77
C LEU A 236 0.41 -6.60 12.72
N LEU A 237 1.45 -6.17 12.04
CA LEU A 237 2.08 -6.96 10.97
C LEU A 237 2.82 -8.18 11.52
N ALA A 238 3.48 -8.06 12.66
CA ALA A 238 4.14 -9.19 13.32
C ALA A 238 3.12 -10.27 13.75
N GLU A 239 2.01 -9.86 14.37
CA GLU A 239 0.95 -10.77 14.78
C GLU A 239 0.20 -11.35 13.56
N ALA A 240 0.00 -10.55 12.49
CA ALA A 240 -0.57 -11.03 11.24
C ALA A 240 0.30 -12.12 10.59
N ARG A 241 1.62 -11.91 10.51
CA ARG A 241 2.56 -12.93 10.02
C ARG A 241 2.49 -14.20 10.86
N LYS A 242 2.54 -14.09 12.18
CA LYS A 242 2.43 -15.22 13.11
C LYS A 242 1.12 -15.98 12.93
N LYS A 243 -0.01 -15.27 12.78
CA LYS A 243 -1.32 -15.87 12.52
C LYS A 243 -1.36 -16.58 11.16
N ALA A 244 -0.82 -15.96 10.12
CA ALA A 244 -0.76 -16.54 8.77
C ALA A 244 0.14 -17.78 8.69
N LEU A 245 1.22 -17.85 9.48
CA LEU A 245 2.10 -19.03 9.59
C LEU A 245 1.42 -20.22 10.28
N SER A 246 0.48 -19.98 11.18
CA SER A 246 -0.27 -21.03 11.87
C SER A 246 -1.44 -21.59 11.09
N ALA A 247 -1.83 -20.94 9.96
CA ALA A 247 -2.87 -21.45 9.06
C ALA A 247 -2.33 -22.57 8.15
N PRO A 248 -3.16 -23.56 7.78
CA PRO A 248 -2.74 -24.57 6.80
C PRO A 248 -2.35 -23.90 5.47
N PHE A 249 -1.30 -24.41 4.85
CA PHE A 249 -0.83 -23.92 3.56
C PHE A 249 -1.86 -24.22 2.46
N GLU A 250 -2.54 -23.21 1.96
CA GLU A 250 -3.37 -23.31 0.76
C GLU A 250 -2.59 -22.74 -0.43
N MET A 251 -2.27 -23.58 -1.42
CA MET A 251 -1.87 -23.09 -2.75
C MET A 251 -3.13 -22.54 -3.44
N LEU A 252 -3.24 -21.23 -3.52
CA LEU A 252 -4.24 -20.60 -4.39
C LEU A 252 -3.79 -20.76 -5.84
N HIS A 253 -4.52 -21.57 -6.59
CA HIS A 253 -4.33 -21.79 -8.03
C HIS A 253 -4.77 -20.62 -8.87
#